data_ef1f23894a4cd6bbeeef8138bc00ff91
#
_entry.id   ef1f23894a4cd6bbeeef8138bc00ff91
#
_cell.length_a   1.000
_cell.length_b   1.000
_cell.length_c   1.000
_cell.angle_alpha   90.00
_cell.angle_beta   90.00
_cell.angle_gamma   90.00
#
_symmetry.space_group_name_H-M   'P 1'
#
loop_
_entity.id
_entity.type
_entity.pdbx_description
1 polymer ?
#
loop_
_entity_poly.entity_id
_entity_poly.type
_entity_poly.pdbx_seq_one_letter_code
_entity_poly.pdbx_strand_id
1 'polypeptide(L)'
;MQQVYRGAFHCYIKFPHLLYQTGLSGHQNAKILIQLDTEPQNFDYTPENHLLNKFDVFGNIRTTPLDLLLAQKITAFIKRKQPKGRDIYDITFLCPKTRPNYVYLSQRLGVSNPDELKSILFDRLNSLNLNQLANDVSPFLFNPNDIQRIHLFPQFVEQTAF
;
A
#
# COMPACT_ATOMS: atom_id res chain seq x y z
N MET A 1 26.04 -12.10 -19.76
CA MET A 1 25.03 -12.92 -19.06
C MET A 1 24.49 -12.06 -17.91
N GLN A 2 23.32 -11.39 -18.10
CA GLN A 2 22.69 -10.62 -17.03
C GLN A 2 22.01 -11.62 -16.11
N GLN A 3 22.49 -11.75 -14.88
CA GLN A 3 21.74 -12.43 -13.81
C GLN A 3 20.51 -11.60 -13.48
N VAL A 4 19.33 -12.08 -13.88
CA VAL A 4 18.05 -11.53 -13.44
C VAL A 4 17.87 -11.96 -11.99
N TYR A 5 18.16 -11.07 -11.05
CA TYR A 5 17.83 -11.26 -9.65
C TYR A 5 16.30 -11.19 -9.50
N ARG A 6 15.66 -12.35 -9.39
CA ARG A 6 14.28 -12.47 -8.91
C ARG A 6 14.31 -12.40 -7.40
N GLY A 7 14.15 -11.22 -6.83
CA GLY A 7 14.09 -11.07 -5.38
C GLY A 7 13.75 -9.64 -4.96
N ALA A 8 13.17 -9.51 -3.78
CA ALA A 8 13.02 -8.22 -3.13
C ALA A 8 14.39 -7.70 -2.71
N PHE A 9 14.67 -6.43 -2.99
CA PHE A 9 15.87 -5.75 -2.50
C PHE A 9 15.51 -5.00 -1.23
N HIS A 10 16.35 -5.14 -0.22
CA HIS A 10 16.21 -4.46 1.06
C HIS A 10 17.35 -3.47 1.23
N CYS A 11 17.03 -2.21 1.47
CA CYS A 11 17.99 -1.16 1.79
C CYS A 11 17.62 -0.55 3.15
N TYR A 12 18.63 -0.26 3.96
CA TYR A 12 18.45 0.37 5.26
C TYR A 12 19.19 1.70 5.31
N ILE A 13 18.45 2.79 5.56
CA ILE A 13 19.01 4.09 5.89
C ILE A 13 19.01 4.20 7.41
N LYS A 14 20.17 4.35 8.00
CA LYS A 14 20.37 4.41 9.45
C LYS A 14 20.83 5.80 9.86
N PHE A 15 20.18 6.40 10.85
CA PHE A 15 20.58 7.65 11.49
C PHE A 15 21.00 7.32 12.93
N PRO A 16 22.30 7.00 13.14
CA PRO A 16 22.79 6.75 14.49
C PRO A 16 22.85 8.06 15.27
N HIS A 17 22.63 8.00 16.56
CA HIS A 17 22.75 9.11 17.50
C HIS A 17 21.77 10.29 17.30
N LEU A 18 21.00 10.36 16.21
CA LEU A 18 20.10 11.49 15.94
C LEU A 18 19.08 11.72 17.07
N LEU A 19 18.47 10.64 17.59
CA LEU A 19 17.49 10.73 18.67
C LEU A 19 18.13 11.24 19.98
N TYR A 20 19.37 10.88 20.26
CA TYR A 20 20.12 11.36 21.42
C TYR A 20 20.54 12.83 21.26
N GLN A 21 21.07 13.19 20.09
CA GLN A 21 21.50 14.57 19.78
C GLN A 21 20.33 15.57 19.82
N THR A 22 19.13 15.13 19.46
CA THR A 22 17.91 15.97 19.48
C THR A 22 17.18 15.94 20.82
N GLY A 23 17.70 15.20 21.83
CA GLY A 23 17.07 15.09 23.15
C GLY A 23 15.80 14.20 23.17
N LEU A 24 15.47 13.52 22.06
CA LEU A 24 14.29 12.65 21.97
C LEU A 24 14.52 11.26 22.59
N SER A 25 15.77 10.90 22.89
CA SER A 25 16.10 9.66 23.58
C SER A 25 17.25 9.89 24.56
N GLY A 26 17.14 9.31 25.75
CA GLY A 26 18.24 9.25 26.75
C GLY A 26 19.32 8.22 26.40
N HIS A 27 19.08 7.38 25.38
CA HIS A 27 20.02 6.34 24.99
C HIS A 27 20.89 6.80 23.80
N GLN A 28 22.21 6.87 24.02
CA GLN A 28 23.17 7.30 23.00
C GLN A 28 23.15 6.42 21.74
N ASN A 29 22.87 5.13 21.88
CA ASN A 29 22.81 4.17 20.76
C ASN A 29 21.43 4.06 20.09
N ALA A 30 20.44 4.87 20.50
CA ALA A 30 19.15 4.93 19.84
C ALA A 30 19.32 5.43 18.40
N LYS A 31 18.70 4.72 17.45
CA LYS A 31 18.81 5.02 16.04
C LYS A 31 17.45 5.01 15.35
N ILE A 32 17.29 5.87 14.37
CA ILE A 32 16.20 5.78 13.42
C ILE A 32 16.65 4.84 12.30
N LEU A 33 15.78 3.90 11.96
CA LEU A 33 15.98 2.96 10.86
C LEU A 33 14.84 3.12 9.85
N ILE A 34 15.17 3.49 8.62
CA ILE A 34 14.22 3.51 7.50
C ILE A 34 14.57 2.32 6.60
N GLN A 35 13.64 1.39 6.48
CA GLN A 35 13.75 0.25 5.58
C GLN A 35 13.06 0.58 4.25
N LEU A 36 13.78 0.38 3.16
CA LEU A 36 13.27 0.50 1.80
C LEU A 36 13.24 -0.90 1.19
N ASP A 37 12.04 -1.36 0.86
CA ASP A 37 11.83 -2.63 0.19
C ASP A 37 11.42 -2.37 -1.25
N THR A 38 12.12 -2.98 -2.21
CA THR A 38 11.81 -2.86 -3.63
C THR A 38 11.68 -4.26 -4.25
N GLU A 39 10.64 -4.46 -5.03
CA GLU A 39 10.41 -5.68 -5.77
C GLU A 39 10.12 -5.35 -7.24
N PRO A 40 10.83 -5.99 -8.20
CA PRO A 40 10.57 -5.79 -9.62
C PRO A 40 9.13 -6.21 -9.96
N GLN A 41 8.40 -5.34 -10.65
CA GLN A 41 7.08 -5.65 -11.18
C GLN A 41 7.22 -5.94 -12.68
N ASN A 42 6.87 -7.18 -13.10
CA ASN A 42 6.80 -7.54 -14.51
C ASN A 42 5.50 -6.99 -15.13
N PHE A 43 5.43 -5.69 -15.29
CA PHE A 43 4.31 -4.97 -15.89
C PHE A 43 4.83 -3.64 -16.44
N ASP A 44 4.68 -3.45 -17.75
CA ASP A 44 5.14 -2.24 -18.42
C ASP A 44 4.11 -1.12 -18.24
N TYR A 45 4.57 0.03 -17.79
CA TYR A 45 3.75 1.23 -17.65
C TYR A 45 4.58 2.50 -17.85
N THR A 46 3.93 3.59 -18.17
CA THR A 46 4.56 4.91 -18.25
C THR A 46 4.41 5.61 -16.89
N PRO A 47 5.51 5.90 -16.19
CA PRO A 47 5.45 6.66 -14.94
C PRO A 47 4.91 8.08 -15.16
N GLU A 48 4.18 8.59 -14.18
CA GLU A 48 3.72 9.98 -14.13
C GLU A 48 4.76 10.86 -13.45
N ASN A 49 4.90 12.11 -13.92
CA ASN A 49 5.76 13.10 -13.30
C ASN A 49 4.92 13.97 -12.36
N HIS A 50 5.32 14.02 -11.09
CA HIS A 50 4.70 14.87 -10.09
C HIS A 50 5.70 15.90 -9.55
N LEU A 51 5.27 17.15 -9.49
CA LEU A 51 6.04 18.21 -8.84
C LEU A 51 5.91 18.06 -7.32
N LEU A 52 7.01 17.71 -6.69
CA LEU A 52 7.14 17.72 -5.23
C LEU A 52 7.49 19.14 -4.77
N ASN A 53 6.68 19.72 -3.89
CA ASN A 53 6.95 20.99 -3.23
C ASN A 53 6.61 20.84 -1.74
N LYS A 54 7.52 20.26 -0.97
CA LYS A 54 7.35 19.99 0.47
C LYS A 54 8.69 20.02 1.18
N PHE A 55 8.69 20.52 2.42
CA PHE A 55 9.87 20.47 3.32
C PHE A 55 11.16 20.99 2.64
N ASP A 56 11.09 22.15 1.98
CA ASP A 56 12.20 22.78 1.25
C ASP A 56 12.76 21.94 0.07
N VAL A 57 12.07 20.86 -0.29
CA VAL A 57 12.36 20.08 -1.50
C VAL A 57 11.43 20.51 -2.62
N PHE A 58 12.04 21.00 -3.71
CA PHE A 58 11.32 21.36 -4.94
C PHE A 58 11.92 20.58 -6.12
N GLY A 59 11.12 19.74 -6.78
CA GLY A 59 11.63 18.92 -7.87
C GLY A 59 10.58 17.96 -8.44
N ASN A 60 10.90 17.37 -9.58
CA ASN A 60 10.06 16.35 -10.19
C ASN A 60 10.40 14.96 -9.66
N ILE A 61 9.36 14.21 -9.30
CA ILE A 61 9.46 12.79 -8.96
C ILE A 61 8.64 11.95 -9.96
N ARG A 62 9.15 10.78 -10.28
CA ARG A 62 8.43 9.80 -11.11
C ARG A 62 7.65 8.87 -10.20
N THR A 63 6.36 8.75 -10.44
CA THR A 63 5.45 7.94 -9.63
C THR A 63 4.72 6.89 -10.47
N THR A 64 4.26 5.84 -9.82
CA THR A 64 3.33 4.90 -10.41
C THR A 64 1.96 5.59 -10.58
N PRO A 65 1.28 5.47 -11.74
CA PRO A 65 -0.08 5.95 -11.93
C PRO A 65 -1.03 5.45 -10.85
N LEU A 66 -1.99 6.28 -10.43
CA LEU A 66 -2.89 5.95 -9.32
C LEU A 66 -3.75 4.71 -9.59
N ASP A 67 -4.19 4.51 -10.82
CA ASP A 67 -4.98 3.35 -11.26
C ASP A 67 -4.19 2.04 -11.08
N LEU A 68 -2.92 2.06 -11.48
CA LEU A 68 -2.01 0.94 -11.31
C LEU A 68 -1.67 0.72 -9.83
N LEU A 69 -1.44 1.79 -9.08
CA LEU A 69 -1.18 1.70 -7.64
C LEU A 69 -2.36 1.06 -6.90
N LEU A 70 -3.60 1.47 -7.23
CA LEU A 70 -4.81 0.85 -6.67
C LEU A 70 -4.90 -0.63 -7.02
N ALA A 71 -4.65 -1.00 -8.28
CA ALA A 71 -4.66 -2.39 -8.74
C ALA A 71 -3.60 -3.24 -8.02
N GLN A 72 -2.41 -2.67 -7.76
CA GLN A 72 -1.36 -3.32 -6.97
C GLN A 72 -1.78 -3.55 -5.51
N LYS A 73 -2.44 -2.57 -4.87
CA LYS A 73 -2.96 -2.69 -3.50
C LYS A 73 -4.05 -3.76 -3.40
N ILE A 74 -4.97 -3.79 -4.36
CA ILE A 74 -6.00 -4.85 -4.46
C ILE A 74 -5.33 -6.23 -4.63
N THR A 75 -4.36 -6.35 -5.52
CA THR A 75 -3.63 -7.60 -5.73
C THR A 75 -2.90 -8.06 -4.47
N ALA A 76 -2.27 -7.13 -3.75
CA ALA A 76 -1.61 -7.43 -2.49
C ALA A 76 -2.60 -7.93 -1.43
N PHE A 77 -3.77 -7.29 -1.30
CA PHE A 77 -4.83 -7.71 -0.39
C PHE A 77 -5.33 -9.13 -0.69
N ILE A 78 -5.53 -9.46 -1.97
CA ILE A 78 -6.02 -10.77 -2.39
C ILE A 78 -4.95 -11.87 -2.21
N LYS A 79 -3.71 -11.63 -2.67
CA LYS A 79 -2.67 -12.67 -2.74
C LYS A 79 -1.88 -12.87 -1.45
N ARG A 80 -1.84 -11.90 -0.56
CA ARG A 80 -1.06 -11.99 0.66
C ARG A 80 -1.62 -13.07 1.58
N LYS A 81 -0.79 -13.98 2.06
CA LYS A 81 -1.20 -15.06 2.99
C LYS A 81 -1.89 -14.48 4.24
N GLN A 82 -1.30 -13.42 4.79
CA GLN A 82 -1.85 -12.66 5.92
C GLN A 82 -2.05 -11.21 5.48
N PRO A 83 -3.24 -10.82 5.03
CA PRO A 83 -3.53 -9.43 4.67
C PRO A 83 -3.38 -8.54 5.89
N LYS A 84 -3.05 -7.28 5.64
CA LYS A 84 -2.84 -6.27 6.67
C LYS A 84 -3.96 -5.24 6.64
N GLY A 85 -4.32 -4.69 7.80
CA GLY A 85 -5.32 -3.62 7.88
C GLY A 85 -5.00 -2.45 6.97
N ARG A 86 -3.72 -2.11 6.79
CA ARG A 86 -3.27 -1.07 5.86
C ARG A 86 -3.63 -1.35 4.40
N ASP A 87 -3.73 -2.62 3.98
CA ASP A 87 -4.11 -2.94 2.59
C ASP A 87 -5.55 -2.47 2.31
N ILE A 88 -6.46 -2.66 3.26
CA ILE A 88 -7.85 -2.15 3.20
C ILE A 88 -7.86 -0.62 3.25
N TYR A 89 -7.09 -0.03 4.18
CA TYR A 89 -6.97 1.43 4.29
C TYR A 89 -6.55 2.05 2.96
N ASP A 90 -5.49 1.52 2.33
CA ASP A 90 -4.98 2.00 1.06
C ASP A 90 -6.02 1.90 -0.06
N ILE A 91 -6.77 0.79 -0.15
CA ILE A 91 -7.83 0.60 -1.15
C ILE A 91 -8.92 1.64 -0.96
N THR A 92 -9.44 1.80 0.26
CA THR A 92 -10.51 2.77 0.55
C THR A 92 -10.08 4.23 0.36
N PHE A 93 -8.78 4.51 0.51
CA PHE A 93 -8.19 5.84 0.28
C PHE A 93 -8.02 6.17 -1.20
N LEU A 94 -7.69 5.16 -2.02
CA LEU A 94 -7.39 5.35 -3.45
C LEU A 94 -8.64 5.27 -4.34
N CYS A 95 -9.60 4.39 -4.03
CA CYS A 95 -10.81 4.21 -4.83
C CYS A 95 -11.60 5.48 -5.17
N PRO A 96 -11.75 6.48 -4.27
CA PRO A 96 -12.42 7.72 -4.61
C PRO A 96 -11.67 8.60 -5.62
N LYS A 97 -10.39 8.30 -5.86
CA LYS A 97 -9.49 9.11 -6.70
C LYS A 97 -9.30 8.54 -8.08
N THR A 98 -9.50 7.23 -8.25
CA THR A 98 -9.23 6.53 -9.50
C THR A 98 -9.97 5.20 -9.59
N ARG A 99 -10.08 4.64 -10.79
CA ARG A 99 -10.50 3.25 -11.03
C ARG A 99 -9.28 2.34 -11.07
N PRO A 100 -9.39 1.05 -10.70
CA PRO A 100 -8.26 0.15 -10.79
C PRO A 100 -7.88 -0.16 -12.23
N ASN A 101 -6.59 -0.37 -12.48
CA ASN A 101 -6.09 -0.78 -13.80
C ASN A 101 -6.46 -2.26 -14.06
N TYR A 102 -7.49 -2.47 -14.89
CA TYR A 102 -7.99 -3.81 -15.19
C TYR A 102 -7.04 -4.64 -16.06
N VAL A 103 -6.16 -4.03 -16.84
CA VAL A 103 -5.12 -4.76 -17.59
C VAL A 103 -4.17 -5.44 -16.59
N TYR A 104 -3.76 -4.71 -15.55
CA TYR A 104 -2.95 -5.28 -14.48
C TYR A 104 -3.71 -6.35 -13.69
N LEU A 105 -4.96 -6.09 -13.30
CA LEU A 105 -5.79 -7.05 -12.55
C LEU A 105 -6.02 -8.34 -13.33
N SER A 106 -6.27 -8.24 -14.63
CA SER A 106 -6.44 -9.40 -15.51
C SER A 106 -5.19 -10.27 -15.55
N GLN A 107 -4.01 -9.66 -15.70
CA GLN A 107 -2.75 -10.40 -15.70
C GLN A 107 -2.41 -11.04 -14.34
N ARG A 108 -2.78 -10.40 -13.24
CA ARG A 108 -2.40 -10.82 -11.89
C ARG A 108 -3.43 -11.70 -11.19
N LEU A 109 -4.72 -11.45 -11.43
CA LEU A 109 -5.83 -12.07 -10.71
C LEU A 109 -6.84 -12.76 -11.66
N GLY A 110 -6.73 -12.56 -12.98
CA GLY A 110 -7.74 -13.02 -13.94
C GLY A 110 -9.04 -12.19 -13.90
N VAL A 111 -9.00 -10.97 -13.35
CA VAL A 111 -10.17 -10.09 -13.15
C VAL A 111 -10.17 -9.00 -14.21
N SER A 112 -11.24 -8.89 -14.97
CA SER A 112 -11.35 -7.99 -16.12
C SER A 112 -12.43 -6.92 -16.00
N ASN A 113 -13.31 -7.02 -15.01
CA ASN A 113 -14.44 -6.12 -14.84
C ASN A 113 -14.81 -5.92 -13.34
N PRO A 114 -15.65 -4.91 -13.03
CA PRO A 114 -16.05 -4.62 -11.66
C PRO A 114 -16.75 -5.76 -10.93
N ASP A 115 -17.58 -6.54 -11.61
CA ASP A 115 -18.37 -7.60 -10.97
C ASP A 115 -17.46 -8.77 -10.54
N GLU A 116 -16.51 -9.15 -11.40
CA GLU A 116 -15.48 -10.13 -11.05
C GLU A 116 -14.61 -9.62 -9.89
N LEU A 117 -14.28 -8.32 -9.89
CA LEU A 117 -13.51 -7.73 -8.81
C LEU A 117 -14.26 -7.78 -7.48
N LYS A 118 -15.54 -7.42 -7.48
CA LYS A 118 -16.37 -7.50 -6.27
C LYS A 118 -16.45 -8.94 -5.75
N SER A 119 -16.68 -9.91 -6.65
CA SER A 119 -16.76 -11.32 -6.27
C SER A 119 -15.49 -11.78 -5.52
N ILE A 120 -14.31 -11.56 -6.10
CA ILE A 120 -13.06 -12.00 -5.49
C ILE A 120 -12.74 -11.24 -4.17
N LEU A 121 -13.16 -9.98 -4.06
CA LEU A 121 -13.02 -9.20 -2.82
C LEU A 121 -13.93 -9.77 -1.71
N PHE A 122 -15.19 -10.13 -2.03
CA PHE A 122 -16.10 -10.75 -1.06
C PHE A 122 -15.64 -12.14 -0.63
N ASP A 123 -15.18 -12.97 -1.57
CA ASP A 123 -14.60 -14.28 -1.26
C ASP A 123 -13.43 -14.15 -0.28
N ARG A 124 -12.59 -13.15 -0.52
CA ARG A 124 -11.47 -12.86 0.38
C ARG A 124 -11.93 -12.40 1.75
N LEU A 125 -12.90 -11.48 1.81
CA LEU A 125 -13.43 -10.93 3.05
C LEU A 125 -14.06 -12.01 3.95
N ASN A 126 -14.75 -12.99 3.38
CA ASN A 126 -15.36 -14.09 4.12
C ASN A 126 -14.34 -14.92 4.93
N SER A 127 -13.08 -14.88 4.55
CA SER A 127 -11.98 -15.60 5.23
C SER A 127 -11.25 -14.78 6.30
N LEU A 128 -11.68 -13.53 6.56
CA LEU A 128 -10.90 -12.57 7.37
C LEU A 128 -11.61 -12.15 8.64
N ASN A 129 -10.81 -11.89 9.67
CA ASN A 129 -11.27 -11.23 10.89
C ASN A 129 -10.98 -9.72 10.81
N LEU A 130 -12.00 -8.92 10.53
CA LEU A 130 -11.86 -7.46 10.38
C LEU A 130 -11.41 -6.77 11.68
N ASN A 131 -11.79 -7.29 12.86
CA ASN A 131 -11.35 -6.74 14.14
C ASN A 131 -9.83 -6.91 14.31
N GLN A 132 -9.29 -8.03 13.88
CA GLN A 132 -7.84 -8.26 13.93
C GLN A 132 -7.10 -7.31 12.97
N LEU A 133 -7.64 -7.09 11.77
CA LEU A 133 -7.06 -6.14 10.80
C LEU A 133 -7.18 -4.69 11.28
N ALA A 134 -8.27 -4.34 11.95
CA ALA A 134 -8.44 -3.04 12.58
C ALA A 134 -7.39 -2.80 13.67
N ASN A 135 -7.17 -3.77 14.55
CA ASN A 135 -6.14 -3.69 15.59
C ASN A 135 -4.71 -3.59 15.01
N ASP A 136 -4.43 -4.27 13.88
CA ASP A 136 -3.14 -4.23 13.19
C ASP A 136 -2.82 -2.81 12.65
N VAL A 137 -3.81 -2.06 12.20
CA VAL A 137 -3.61 -0.73 11.60
C VAL A 137 -3.77 0.42 12.60
N SER A 138 -4.52 0.22 13.68
CA SER A 138 -4.86 1.26 14.67
C SER A 138 -3.67 2.09 15.17
N PRO A 139 -2.48 1.51 15.50
CA PRO A 139 -1.35 2.28 15.99
C PRO A 139 -0.75 3.27 14.96
N PHE A 140 -1.10 3.13 13.68
CA PHE A 140 -0.57 3.94 12.58
C PHE A 140 -1.55 5.00 12.08
N LEU A 141 -2.77 5.06 12.66
CA LEU A 141 -3.79 6.01 12.24
C LEU A 141 -3.59 7.36 12.95
N PHE A 142 -3.46 8.44 12.16
CA PHE A 142 -3.46 9.81 12.70
C PHE A 142 -4.84 10.22 13.24
N ASN A 143 -5.91 9.79 12.56
CA ASN A 143 -7.28 9.98 13.00
C ASN A 143 -7.85 8.62 13.45
N PRO A 144 -8.17 8.43 14.75
CA PRO A 144 -8.73 7.16 15.23
C PRO A 144 -10.03 6.75 14.53
N ASN A 145 -10.81 7.70 14.02
CA ASN A 145 -12.05 7.41 13.29
C ASN A 145 -11.81 6.70 11.95
N ASP A 146 -10.60 6.78 11.39
CA ASP A 146 -10.24 6.07 10.16
C ASP A 146 -10.26 4.55 10.31
N ILE A 147 -10.35 4.04 11.53
CA ILE A 147 -10.58 2.62 11.81
C ILE A 147 -11.88 2.11 11.15
N GLN A 148 -12.87 2.97 10.95
CA GLN A 148 -14.12 2.65 10.29
C GLN A 148 -13.91 2.20 8.83
N ARG A 149 -12.82 2.60 8.18
CA ARG A 149 -12.46 2.13 6.83
C ARG A 149 -12.28 0.62 6.79
N ILE A 150 -11.86 0.02 7.88
CA ILE A 150 -11.69 -1.43 8.00
C ILE A 150 -13.03 -2.11 8.30
N HIS A 151 -13.76 -1.61 9.28
CA HIS A 151 -15.03 -2.21 9.69
C HIS A 151 -16.11 -2.14 8.62
N LEU A 152 -16.17 -1.02 7.90
CA LEU A 152 -17.15 -0.77 6.83
C LEU A 152 -16.67 -1.23 5.44
N PHE A 153 -15.52 -1.89 5.34
CA PHE A 153 -14.98 -2.31 4.05
C PHE A 153 -15.92 -3.23 3.25
N PRO A 154 -16.65 -4.19 3.85
CA PRO A 154 -17.64 -4.98 3.09
C PRO A 154 -18.73 -4.11 2.45
N GLN A 155 -19.30 -3.16 3.19
CA GLN A 155 -20.29 -2.21 2.66
C GLN A 155 -19.70 -1.31 1.58
N PHE A 156 -18.44 -0.87 1.79
CA PHE A 156 -17.71 -0.08 0.79
C PHE A 156 -17.55 -0.86 -0.53
N VAL A 157 -17.17 -2.14 -0.49
CA VAL A 157 -17.04 -2.98 -1.69
C VAL A 157 -18.38 -3.15 -2.40
N GLU A 158 -19.46 -3.33 -1.65
CA GLU A 158 -20.83 -3.46 -2.20
C GLU A 158 -21.24 -2.20 -2.97
N GLN A 159 -21.04 -1.03 -2.39
CA GLN A 159 -21.50 0.26 -2.91
C GLN A 159 -20.56 0.90 -3.94
N THR A 160 -19.29 0.50 -3.96
CA THR A 160 -18.31 1.11 -4.86
C THR A 160 -18.51 0.64 -6.31
N ALA A 161 -18.54 1.59 -7.23
CA ALA A 161 -18.41 1.32 -8.66
C ALA A 161 -16.91 1.32 -9.01
N PHE A 162 -16.27 0.16 -8.95
CA PHE A 162 -14.86 -0.02 -9.27
C PHE A 162 -14.50 0.31 -10.72
#